data_3c18262a359d497d00b575d9236d0e84
#
_entry.id   3c18262a359d497d00b575d9236d0e84
#
_cell.length_a   1.000
_cell.length_b   1.000
_cell.length_c   1.000
_cell.angle_alpha   90.00
_cell.angle_beta   90.00
_cell.angle_gamma   90.00
#
_symmetry.space_group_name_H-M   'P 1'
#
loop_
_entity.id
_entity.type
_entity.pdbx_description
1 polymer ?
#
loop_
_entity_poly.entity_id
_entity_poly.type
_entity_poly.pdbx_seq_one_letter_code
_entity_poly.pdbx_strand_id
1 'polypeptide(L)'
;MSQHILQGRSESEVLWFQRRSFLRGAAAWTALGGWSGAQAQRRGNVVDLVGDALRNGERITPDSQIQTGDRIETGPGSSLIFVVGNSSLHLRQNSRMQIERGERLNLVSVLRLLTGGVASVWGAGSRRQIVAPTLTAGIRGTGVYTEVMADQRSYFCNCYGVVDLVAGADRTVSTSE
;
A
#
# COMPACT_ATOMS: atom_id res chain seq x y z
N MET A 1 29.61 -20.18 -19.35
CA MET A 1 29.75 -20.51 -20.77
C MET A 1 28.37 -20.90 -21.31
N SER A 2 27.58 -20.00 -21.86
CA SER A 2 26.36 -20.31 -22.66
C SER A 2 25.64 -19.02 -23.08
N GLN A 3 26.37 -18.06 -23.67
CA GLN A 3 25.76 -16.82 -24.23
C GLN A 3 25.76 -16.79 -25.78
N HIS A 4 26.08 -17.88 -26.46
CA HIS A 4 26.25 -17.90 -27.92
C HIS A 4 25.08 -18.46 -28.73
N ILE A 5 23.92 -18.77 -28.13
CA ILE A 5 22.83 -19.46 -28.86
C ILE A 5 21.80 -18.47 -29.45
N LEU A 6 21.83 -17.19 -29.08
CA LEU A 6 20.79 -16.22 -29.48
C LEU A 6 21.22 -15.19 -30.55
N GLN A 7 22.43 -15.29 -31.11
CA GLN A 7 22.82 -14.43 -32.23
C GLN A 7 22.30 -15.00 -33.54
N GLY A 8 21.28 -14.35 -34.11
CA GLY A 8 20.80 -14.62 -35.49
C GLY A 8 19.34 -15.01 -35.64
N ARG A 9 18.53 -15.01 -34.57
CA ARG A 9 17.09 -15.31 -34.69
C ARG A 9 16.26 -14.03 -34.55
N SER A 10 15.23 -13.89 -35.42
CA SER A 10 14.30 -12.78 -35.34
C SER A 10 13.47 -12.83 -34.05
N GLU A 11 13.04 -11.68 -33.50
CA GLU A 11 12.21 -11.61 -32.28
C GLU A 11 10.94 -12.48 -32.38
N SER A 12 10.36 -12.61 -33.56
CA SER A 12 9.20 -13.45 -33.82
C SER A 12 9.47 -14.95 -33.64
N GLU A 13 10.67 -15.42 -33.98
CA GLU A 13 11.07 -16.82 -33.80
C GLU A 13 11.35 -17.15 -32.33
N VAL A 14 11.91 -16.20 -31.57
CA VAL A 14 12.15 -16.37 -30.14
C VAL A 14 10.82 -16.45 -29.37
N LEU A 15 9.87 -15.59 -29.70
CA LEU A 15 8.53 -15.59 -29.10
C LEU A 15 7.73 -16.85 -29.46
N TRP A 16 7.89 -17.37 -30.68
CA TRP A 16 7.22 -18.62 -31.09
C TRP A 16 7.79 -19.82 -30.36
N PHE A 17 9.10 -19.87 -30.14
CA PHE A 17 9.77 -20.95 -29.40
C PHE A 17 9.40 -20.95 -27.91
N GLN A 18 9.32 -19.78 -27.29
CA GLN A 18 8.88 -19.63 -25.90
C GLN A 18 7.43 -20.08 -25.68
N ARG A 19 6.52 -19.73 -26.60
CA ARG A 19 5.12 -20.19 -26.51
C ARG A 19 4.98 -21.70 -26.62
N ARG A 20 5.73 -22.34 -27.48
CA ARG A 20 5.68 -23.79 -27.67
C ARG A 20 6.30 -24.57 -26.52
N SER A 21 7.35 -24.05 -25.91
CA SER A 21 7.97 -24.65 -24.71
C SER A 21 7.06 -24.51 -23.50
N PHE A 22 6.34 -23.40 -23.36
CA PHE A 22 5.37 -23.18 -22.29
C PHE A 22 4.18 -24.15 -22.39
N LEU A 23 3.64 -24.37 -23.58
CA LEU A 23 2.51 -25.28 -23.79
C LEU A 23 2.90 -26.74 -23.60
N ARG A 24 4.14 -27.14 -23.90
CA ARG A 24 4.63 -28.51 -23.64
C ARG A 24 4.89 -28.75 -22.16
N GLY A 25 5.35 -27.74 -21.41
CA GLY A 25 5.48 -27.79 -19.95
C GLY A 25 4.13 -27.92 -19.26
N ALA A 26 3.11 -27.19 -19.68
CA ALA A 26 1.77 -27.23 -19.11
C ALA A 26 1.06 -28.58 -19.33
N ALA A 27 1.27 -29.23 -20.50
CA ALA A 27 0.68 -30.54 -20.79
C ALA A 27 1.32 -31.69 -19.98
N ALA A 28 2.59 -31.58 -19.59
CA ALA A 28 3.26 -32.59 -18.79
C ALA A 28 2.81 -32.58 -17.30
N TRP A 29 2.35 -31.45 -16.80
CA TRP A 29 1.87 -31.30 -15.41
C TRP A 29 0.48 -31.89 -15.17
N THR A 30 -0.35 -32.01 -16.19
CA THR A 30 -1.69 -32.60 -16.07
C THR A 30 -1.69 -34.12 -16.07
N ALA A 31 -0.60 -34.75 -16.52
CA ALA A 31 -0.48 -36.23 -16.60
C ALA A 31 0.00 -36.87 -15.30
N LEU A 32 0.58 -36.15 -14.36
CA LEU A 32 1.03 -36.66 -13.08
C LEU A 32 0.04 -36.27 -11.97
N GLY A 33 -1.18 -36.77 -12.04
CA GLY A 33 -2.26 -36.84 -11.05
C GLY A 33 -2.01 -36.29 -9.65
N GLY A 34 -1.61 -35.05 -9.52
CA GLY A 34 -1.43 -34.36 -8.25
C GLY A 34 -2.41 -33.17 -8.16
N TRP A 35 -3.65 -33.41 -7.76
CA TRP A 35 -4.50 -32.40 -7.18
C TRP A 35 -3.95 -32.00 -5.79
N SER A 36 -2.74 -31.51 -5.74
CA SER A 36 -2.39 -30.58 -4.67
C SER A 36 -3.17 -29.33 -4.99
N GLY A 37 -4.31 -29.14 -4.33
CA GLY A 37 -5.01 -27.87 -4.35
C GLY A 37 -3.98 -26.81 -4.06
N ALA A 38 -3.57 -26.05 -5.07
CA ALA A 38 -2.84 -24.81 -4.89
C ALA A 38 -3.82 -23.92 -4.11
N GLN A 39 -3.82 -24.06 -2.79
CA GLN A 39 -4.32 -23.01 -1.93
C GLN A 39 -3.50 -21.82 -2.34
N ALA A 40 -4.12 -20.94 -3.13
CA ALA A 40 -3.60 -19.62 -3.38
C ALA A 40 -3.42 -19.03 -1.98
N GLN A 41 -2.21 -19.13 -1.46
CA GLN A 41 -1.83 -18.53 -0.20
C GLN A 41 -2.20 -17.08 -0.39
N ARG A 42 -3.23 -16.63 0.30
CA ARG A 42 -3.61 -15.21 0.32
C ARG A 42 -2.42 -14.51 0.93
N ARG A 43 -1.49 -14.08 0.08
CA ARG A 43 -0.38 -13.25 0.50
C ARG A 43 -1.00 -12.03 1.14
N GLY A 44 -0.57 -11.73 2.36
CA GLY A 44 -0.95 -10.50 3.02
C GLY A 44 -0.66 -9.29 2.12
N ASN A 45 -1.15 -8.16 2.49
CA ASN A 45 -0.86 -6.90 1.80
C ASN A 45 0.21 -6.07 2.52
N VAL A 46 0.91 -6.67 3.46
CA VAL A 46 2.11 -6.12 4.11
C VAL A 46 3.29 -6.30 3.16
N VAL A 47 3.95 -5.19 2.83
CA VAL A 47 5.10 -5.15 1.92
C VAL A 47 6.40 -5.26 2.69
N ASP A 48 6.48 -4.53 3.82
CA ASP A 48 7.65 -4.52 4.70
C ASP A 48 7.22 -4.26 6.15
N LEU A 49 7.90 -4.91 7.09
CA LEU A 49 7.66 -4.78 8.52
C LEU A 49 8.98 -4.85 9.28
N VAL A 50 9.32 -3.78 9.95
CA VAL A 50 10.46 -3.69 10.87
C VAL A 50 9.92 -3.45 12.29
N GLY A 51 10.37 -4.21 13.25
CA GLY A 51 9.95 -4.10 14.66
C GLY A 51 8.54 -4.62 14.91
N ASP A 52 7.79 -3.93 15.76
CA ASP A 52 6.47 -4.35 16.24
C ASP A 52 5.36 -3.47 15.68
N ALA A 53 4.34 -4.09 15.10
CA ALA A 53 3.13 -3.44 14.68
C ALA A 53 1.89 -4.27 15.04
N LEU A 54 0.80 -3.58 15.35
CA LEU A 54 -0.47 -4.19 15.74
C LEU A 54 -1.59 -3.75 14.81
N ARG A 55 -2.48 -4.68 14.47
CA ARG A 55 -3.76 -4.46 13.80
C ARG A 55 -4.89 -4.84 14.74
N ASN A 56 -5.69 -3.89 15.16
CA ASN A 56 -6.80 -4.11 16.12
C ASN A 56 -6.35 -4.79 17.42
N GLY A 57 -5.10 -4.54 17.87
CA GLY A 57 -4.50 -5.16 19.05
C GLY A 57 -3.79 -6.49 18.78
N GLU A 58 -3.89 -7.07 17.59
CA GLU A 58 -3.18 -8.29 17.20
C GLU A 58 -1.89 -7.97 16.45
N ARG A 59 -0.83 -8.77 16.69
CA ARG A 59 0.47 -8.59 16.03
C ARG A 59 0.34 -8.78 14.52
N ILE A 60 0.87 -7.83 13.76
CA ILE A 60 0.99 -7.92 12.31
C ILE A 60 2.15 -8.85 11.94
N THR A 61 1.93 -9.67 10.93
CA THR A 61 2.91 -10.52 10.28
C THR A 61 2.95 -10.20 8.77
N PRO A 62 3.97 -10.64 8.03
CA PRO A 62 4.02 -10.44 6.57
C PRO A 62 2.78 -10.99 5.82
N ASP A 63 2.12 -11.99 6.38
CA ASP A 63 0.91 -12.60 5.80
C ASP A 63 -0.39 -11.93 6.24
N SER A 64 -0.32 -10.89 7.09
CA SER A 64 -1.49 -10.18 7.58
C SER A 64 -2.19 -9.42 6.45
N GLN A 65 -3.54 -9.41 6.50
CA GLN A 65 -4.39 -8.69 5.57
C GLN A 65 -4.98 -7.46 6.24
N ILE A 66 -4.49 -6.28 5.91
CA ILE A 66 -4.98 -5.00 6.42
C ILE A 66 -6.10 -4.49 5.51
N GLN A 67 -7.19 -3.99 6.09
CA GLN A 67 -8.39 -3.56 5.37
C GLN A 67 -8.94 -2.24 5.93
N THR A 68 -9.94 -1.68 5.24
CA THR A 68 -10.68 -0.54 5.79
C THR A 68 -11.48 -0.98 7.03
N GLY A 69 -11.46 -0.16 8.06
CA GLY A 69 -12.00 -0.44 9.39
C GLY A 69 -10.91 -0.84 10.41
N ASP A 70 -9.70 -1.15 9.94
CA ASP A 70 -8.61 -1.54 10.85
C ASP A 70 -7.95 -0.32 11.52
N ARG A 71 -7.56 -0.53 12.78
CA ARG A 71 -6.66 0.33 13.54
C ARG A 71 -5.27 -0.27 13.48
N ILE A 72 -4.29 0.54 13.11
CA ILE A 72 -2.88 0.14 13.00
C ILE A 72 -2.06 0.94 13.99
N GLU A 73 -1.18 0.26 14.72
CA GLU A 73 -0.26 0.87 15.68
C GLU A 73 1.15 0.32 15.44
N THR A 74 2.14 1.20 15.49
CA THR A 74 3.57 0.84 15.42
C THR A 74 4.28 1.20 16.71
N GLY A 75 5.18 0.35 17.17
CA GLY A 75 6.00 0.57 18.33
C GLY A 75 7.23 1.47 18.09
N PRO A 76 8.07 1.66 19.15
CA PRO A 76 9.35 2.35 19.00
C PRO A 76 10.27 1.61 18.04
N GLY A 77 11.03 2.34 17.21
CA GLY A 77 11.94 1.79 16.22
C GLY A 77 11.28 0.96 15.12
N SER A 78 9.95 1.01 15.02
CA SER A 78 9.18 0.18 14.10
C SER A 78 8.76 0.95 12.86
N SER A 79 8.57 0.21 11.77
CA SER A 79 8.12 0.73 10.48
C SER A 79 7.25 -0.32 9.79
N LEU A 80 6.17 0.12 9.17
CA LEU A 80 5.25 -0.77 8.47
C LEU A 80 4.87 -0.19 7.11
N ILE A 81 5.11 -0.96 6.04
CA ILE A 81 4.67 -0.62 4.68
C ILE A 81 3.61 -1.63 4.25
N PHE A 82 2.47 -1.15 3.80
CA PHE A 82 1.41 -1.99 3.29
C PHE A 82 0.59 -1.30 2.20
N VAL A 83 -0.18 -2.08 1.45
CA VAL A 83 -0.98 -1.61 0.32
C VAL A 83 -2.45 -1.95 0.55
N VAL A 84 -3.34 -0.98 0.46
CA VAL A 84 -4.79 -1.21 0.44
C VAL A 84 -5.37 -0.63 -0.84
N GLY A 85 -5.84 -1.51 -1.71
CA GLY A 85 -6.31 -1.15 -3.05
C GLY A 85 -5.21 -0.53 -3.90
N ASN A 86 -5.40 0.72 -4.30
CA ASN A 86 -4.43 1.49 -5.07
C ASN A 86 -3.69 2.55 -4.21
N SER A 87 -3.61 2.31 -2.91
CA SER A 87 -2.93 3.20 -1.96
C SER A 87 -1.82 2.45 -1.25
N SER A 88 -0.62 3.03 -1.21
CA SER A 88 0.52 2.54 -0.44
C SER A 88 0.73 3.44 0.77
N LEU A 89 0.91 2.83 1.93
CA LEU A 89 1.01 3.50 3.21
C LEU A 89 2.27 3.03 3.92
N HIS A 90 3.11 3.98 4.34
CA HIS A 90 4.31 3.74 5.13
C HIS A 90 4.18 4.43 6.48
N LEU A 91 3.88 3.67 7.52
CA LEU A 91 3.83 4.15 8.90
C LEU A 91 5.23 4.15 9.49
N ARG A 92 5.55 5.25 10.18
CA ARG A 92 6.76 5.38 10.98
C ARG A 92 6.53 4.85 12.40
N GLN A 93 7.59 4.86 13.20
CA GLN A 93 7.53 4.46 14.61
C GLN A 93 6.52 5.30 15.42
N ASN A 94 6.00 4.72 16.49
CA ASN A 94 5.08 5.36 17.44
C ASN A 94 3.84 5.98 16.79
N SER A 95 3.41 5.39 15.67
CA SER A 95 2.25 5.86 14.93
C SER A 95 1.00 5.09 15.32
N ARG A 96 -0.11 5.82 15.41
CA ARG A 96 -1.45 5.25 15.59
C ARG A 96 -2.38 5.81 14.55
N MET A 97 -2.94 4.93 13.77
CA MET A 97 -3.75 5.28 12.61
C MET A 97 -4.99 4.40 12.54
N GLN A 98 -6.08 4.96 12.02
CA GLN A 98 -7.30 4.24 11.68
C GLN A 98 -7.63 4.44 10.21
N ILE A 99 -7.88 3.34 9.51
CA ILE A 99 -8.43 3.36 8.17
C ILE A 99 -9.94 3.30 8.32
N GLU A 100 -10.67 4.37 8.02
CA GLU A 100 -12.11 4.36 8.19
C GLU A 100 -12.77 3.37 7.24
N ARG A 101 -13.84 2.73 7.71
CA ARG A 101 -14.60 1.78 6.91
C ARG A 101 -15.30 2.51 5.78
N GLY A 102 -14.93 2.20 4.54
CA GLY A 102 -15.58 2.68 3.34
C GLY A 102 -16.58 1.67 2.78
N GLU A 103 -17.18 1.99 1.65
CA GLU A 103 -18.07 1.07 0.93
C GLU A 103 -17.38 -0.23 0.49
N ARG A 104 -16.08 -0.20 0.28
CA ARG A 104 -15.26 -1.34 -0.12
C ARG A 104 -14.12 -1.56 0.88
N LEU A 105 -13.91 -2.83 1.28
CA LEU A 105 -12.88 -3.21 2.25
C LEU A 105 -11.43 -2.96 1.77
N ASN A 106 -11.26 -2.86 0.48
CA ASN A 106 -9.96 -2.67 -0.16
C ASN A 106 -9.79 -1.28 -0.80
N LEU A 107 -10.60 -0.28 -0.44
CA LEU A 107 -10.49 1.07 -0.95
C LEU A 107 -10.52 2.07 0.20
N VAL A 108 -9.37 2.70 0.45
CA VAL A 108 -9.24 3.74 1.48
C VAL A 108 -9.91 5.02 1.00
N SER A 109 -10.89 5.50 1.73
CA SER A 109 -11.55 6.79 1.51
C SER A 109 -11.09 7.84 2.53
N VAL A 110 -10.98 7.46 3.79
CA VAL A 110 -10.54 8.33 4.88
C VAL A 110 -9.49 7.60 5.71
N LEU A 111 -8.40 8.29 5.98
CA LEU A 111 -7.33 7.84 6.85
C LEU A 111 -7.23 8.83 8.01
N ARG A 112 -7.40 8.35 9.23
CA ARG A 112 -7.28 9.15 10.46
C ARG A 112 -5.96 8.86 11.14
N LEU A 113 -5.06 9.85 11.17
CA LEU A 113 -3.79 9.78 11.89
C LEU A 113 -3.97 10.42 13.27
N LEU A 114 -3.71 9.65 14.32
CA LEU A 114 -3.87 10.10 15.71
C LEU A 114 -2.53 10.52 16.32
N THR A 115 -1.46 9.78 16.02
CA THR A 115 -0.09 10.06 16.48
C THR A 115 0.92 9.56 15.47
N GLY A 116 2.15 10.09 15.50
CA GLY A 116 3.26 9.64 14.67
C GLY A 116 3.15 10.10 13.23
N GLY A 117 3.76 9.37 12.29
CA GLY A 117 3.89 9.80 10.91
C GLY A 117 3.51 8.73 9.88
N VAL A 118 2.92 9.17 8.79
CA VAL A 118 2.60 8.34 7.63
C VAL A 118 3.01 9.04 6.33
N ALA A 119 3.82 8.35 5.52
CA ALA A 119 3.95 8.68 4.11
C ALA A 119 2.92 7.85 3.34
N SER A 120 2.18 8.48 2.44
CA SER A 120 1.14 7.81 1.67
C SER A 120 1.16 8.22 0.21
N VAL A 121 1.01 7.22 -0.66
CA VAL A 121 0.89 7.38 -2.11
C VAL A 121 -0.48 6.90 -2.52
N TRP A 122 -1.19 7.74 -3.25
CA TRP A 122 -2.59 7.51 -3.61
C TRP A 122 -2.71 7.45 -5.13
N GLY A 123 -3.21 6.35 -5.64
CA GLY A 123 -3.54 6.24 -7.05
C GLY A 123 -4.72 7.12 -7.46
N ALA A 124 -4.87 7.38 -8.74
CA ALA A 124 -6.01 8.12 -9.28
C ALA A 124 -7.35 7.49 -8.86
N GLY A 125 -8.36 8.31 -8.63
CA GLY A 125 -9.69 7.84 -8.23
C GLY A 125 -10.51 8.88 -7.50
N SER A 126 -11.51 8.42 -6.73
CA SER A 126 -12.44 9.24 -5.95
C SER A 126 -11.72 10.05 -4.87
N ARG A 127 -12.41 11.09 -4.42
CA ARG A 127 -11.97 11.97 -3.34
C ARG A 127 -11.58 11.17 -2.10
N ARG A 128 -10.42 11.45 -1.54
CA ARG A 128 -9.86 10.81 -0.34
C ARG A 128 -9.44 11.85 0.65
N GLN A 129 -9.38 11.49 1.92
CA GLN A 129 -9.03 12.42 2.98
C GLN A 129 -8.03 11.81 3.95
N ILE A 130 -7.10 12.63 4.41
CA ILE A 130 -6.34 12.39 5.64
C ILE A 130 -6.84 13.37 6.69
N VAL A 131 -7.20 12.83 7.85
CA VAL A 131 -7.67 13.60 8.99
C VAL A 131 -6.65 13.45 10.11
N ALA A 132 -6.08 14.56 10.54
CA ALA A 132 -5.21 14.68 11.70
C ALA A 132 -5.84 15.65 12.72
N PRO A 133 -5.35 15.73 13.97
CA PRO A 133 -5.98 16.55 15.01
C PRO A 133 -6.17 18.02 14.63
N THR A 134 -5.25 18.60 13.86
CA THR A 134 -5.28 20.03 13.53
C THR A 134 -5.44 20.31 12.04
N LEU A 135 -5.59 19.28 11.20
CA LEU A 135 -5.78 19.46 9.74
C LEU A 135 -6.63 18.36 9.12
N THR A 136 -7.24 18.72 8.01
CA THR A 136 -7.84 17.76 7.07
C THR A 136 -7.31 18.04 5.67
N ALA A 137 -6.75 17.01 5.03
CA ALA A 137 -6.25 17.10 3.67
C ALA A 137 -7.13 16.27 2.73
N GLY A 138 -7.74 16.94 1.74
CA GLY A 138 -8.41 16.29 0.61
C GLY A 138 -7.38 15.95 -0.47
N ILE A 139 -7.32 14.70 -0.90
CA ILE A 139 -6.25 14.16 -1.74
C ILE A 139 -6.79 13.76 -3.10
N ARG A 140 -6.07 14.15 -4.16
CA ARG A 140 -6.41 13.79 -5.55
C ARG A 140 -5.18 13.23 -6.26
N GLY A 141 -4.93 11.91 -6.10
CA GLY A 141 -3.86 11.20 -6.81
C GLY A 141 -2.48 11.78 -6.55
N THR A 142 -1.99 11.66 -5.33
CA THR A 142 -0.79 12.36 -4.86
C THR A 142 0.03 11.53 -3.89
N GLY A 143 1.28 11.95 -3.66
CA GLY A 143 2.13 11.49 -2.58
C GLY A 143 2.24 12.56 -1.51
N VAL A 144 1.93 12.22 -0.27
CA VAL A 144 1.96 13.12 0.87
C VAL A 144 2.61 12.49 2.11
N TYR A 145 3.20 13.34 2.94
CA TYR A 145 3.63 12.97 4.28
C TYR A 145 2.84 13.76 5.31
N THR A 146 2.32 13.06 6.30
CA THR A 146 1.58 13.67 7.43
C THR A 146 2.15 13.17 8.74
N GLU A 147 2.38 14.05 9.70
CA GLU A 147 2.88 13.71 11.02
C GLU A 147 2.11 14.45 12.10
N VAL A 148 1.77 13.76 13.17
CA VAL A 148 1.19 14.34 14.39
C VAL A 148 2.27 14.32 15.47
N MET A 149 2.69 15.51 15.87
CA MET A 149 3.74 15.70 16.88
C MET A 149 3.21 15.46 18.30
N ALA A 150 4.11 15.35 19.27
CA ALA A 150 3.76 15.09 20.67
C ALA A 150 2.87 16.20 21.29
N ASP A 151 3.00 17.44 20.82
CA ASP A 151 2.18 18.59 21.22
C ASP A 151 0.86 18.71 20.42
N GLN A 152 0.47 17.65 19.71
CA GLN A 152 -0.74 17.56 18.86
C GLN A 152 -0.72 18.45 17.61
N ARG A 153 0.32 19.19 17.35
CA ARG A 153 0.47 19.89 16.07
C ARG A 153 0.64 18.87 14.95
N SER A 154 0.07 19.17 13.79
CA SER A 154 0.20 18.34 12.60
C SER A 154 1.15 19.03 11.61
N TYR A 155 2.07 18.24 11.08
CA TYR A 155 2.91 18.61 9.95
C TYR A 155 2.37 17.92 8.69
N PHE A 156 2.35 18.65 7.59
CA PHE A 156 1.89 18.15 6.30
C PHE A 156 2.84 18.59 5.18
N CYS A 157 3.21 17.64 4.34
CA CYS A 157 4.03 17.90 3.15
C CYS A 157 3.36 17.27 1.92
N ASN A 158 3.07 18.09 0.93
CA ASN A 158 2.68 17.61 -0.39
C ASN A 158 3.94 17.34 -1.21
N CYS A 159 4.20 16.07 -1.52
CA CYS A 159 5.38 15.68 -2.30
C CYS A 159 5.14 15.87 -3.81
N TYR A 160 3.93 15.60 -4.28
CA TYR A 160 3.46 15.84 -5.65
C TYR A 160 1.94 15.65 -5.74
N GLY A 161 1.34 16.24 -6.77
CA GLY A 161 -0.11 16.18 -7.04
C GLY A 161 -0.88 17.29 -6.36
N VAL A 162 -2.20 17.20 -6.32
CA VAL A 162 -3.11 18.26 -5.84
C VAL A 162 -3.71 17.87 -4.49
N VAL A 163 -3.62 18.81 -3.55
CA VAL A 163 -4.15 18.65 -2.20
C VAL A 163 -4.97 19.90 -1.81
N ASP A 164 -6.18 19.65 -1.31
CA ASP A 164 -7.02 20.65 -0.67
C ASP A 164 -6.82 20.57 0.85
N LEU A 165 -6.16 21.53 1.46
CA LEU A 165 -5.82 21.51 2.89
C LEU A 165 -6.74 22.46 3.68
N VAL A 166 -7.32 21.95 4.76
CA VAL A 166 -8.07 22.73 5.75
C VAL A 166 -7.39 22.57 7.10
N ALA A 167 -6.91 23.69 7.67
CA ALA A 167 -6.19 23.70 8.93
C ALA A 167 -7.07 24.17 10.09
N GLY A 168 -7.14 23.37 11.16
CA GLY A 168 -7.70 23.72 12.46
C GLY A 168 -9.09 24.35 12.46
N ALA A 169 -9.25 25.44 13.22
CA ALA A 169 -10.46 26.25 13.28
C ALA A 169 -10.61 27.20 12.09
N ASP A 170 -9.57 27.41 11.32
CA ASP A 170 -9.57 28.20 10.10
C ASP A 170 -10.10 27.34 8.94
N ARG A 171 -11.23 27.73 8.38
CA ARG A 171 -11.88 27.04 7.26
C ARG A 171 -11.37 27.49 5.90
N THR A 172 -10.30 28.25 5.84
CA THR A 172 -9.65 28.59 4.58
C THR A 172 -9.02 27.35 3.95
N VAL A 173 -9.41 27.06 2.72
CA VAL A 173 -8.82 25.95 1.95
C VAL A 173 -7.59 26.50 1.23
N SER A 174 -6.44 25.89 1.49
CA SER A 174 -5.21 26.13 0.72
C SER A 174 -5.01 24.94 -0.24
N THR A 175 -4.90 25.25 -1.53
CA THR A 175 -4.59 24.25 -2.56
C THR A 175 -3.13 24.39 -2.97
N SER A 176 -2.37 23.31 -2.95
CA SER A 176 -1.02 23.24 -3.51
C SER A 176 -0.98 22.26 -4.69
N GLU A 177 -0.36 22.70 -5.79
CA GLU A 177 -0.07 21.91 -6.98
C GLU A 177 1.40 21.49 -6.99
#